data_778eb484474ac9c1145df34c41ab56c5
#
_entry.id   778eb484474ac9c1145df34c41ab56c5
#
_cell.length_a   1.000
_cell.length_b   1.000
_cell.length_c   1.000
_cell.angle_alpha   90.00
_cell.angle_beta   90.00
_cell.angle_gamma   90.00
#
_symmetry.space_group_name_H-M   'P 1'
#
loop_
_entity.id
_entity.type
_entity.pdbx_description
1 polymer ?
#
loop_
_entity_poly.entity_id
_entity_poly.type
_entity_poly.pdbx_seq_one_letter_code
_entity_poly.pdbx_strand_id
1 'polypeptide(L)'
;MAAYAERLAKAAGKSTNIEWVVQQIKIGGNGPLMAQALGRLGNRITYAGNVGWPDVHPVFQALREYGEVITLAIPGHTDAVEFEDGKIMHGKLDMMKEITWERLVECAGGEEKVRAILAESDLLALTNWTMVPFANKIYENLMAMAAEICRGAKSANAAKPSLVFFDLADPEKRTREDLAGILRLLGRFSAEGRHVILGLNHKEAGQAAAVLGAGNAPMENAPEPLQTLAAIIRERSGITEVVVHPRERAAAATAAGTWCAEGPFTPNPRLSTGAGDHFNGGYCHGRLRGLAPQLALVSGTATSGFYVRNGRGPSAKDIDEFLRRWAAGESLDF
;
A
#
# COMPACT_ATOMS: atom_id res chain seq x y z
N MET A 1 -23.90 -13.94 -10.29
CA MET A 1 -24.32 -12.89 -9.35
C MET A 1 -25.82 -12.58 -9.47
N ALA A 2 -26.37 -12.40 -10.68
CA ALA A 2 -27.80 -12.09 -10.87
C ALA A 2 -28.75 -13.15 -10.24
N ALA A 3 -28.54 -14.44 -10.48
CA ALA A 3 -29.35 -15.52 -9.88
C ALA A 3 -29.25 -15.57 -8.33
N TYR A 4 -28.08 -15.22 -7.78
CA TYR A 4 -27.88 -15.09 -6.34
C TYR A 4 -28.70 -13.94 -5.76
N ALA A 5 -28.65 -12.76 -6.40
CA ALA A 5 -29.46 -11.61 -5.99
C ALA A 5 -30.95 -11.89 -6.03
N GLU A 6 -31.44 -12.58 -7.09
CA GLU A 6 -32.85 -12.99 -7.20
C GLU A 6 -33.26 -13.95 -6.05
N ARG A 7 -32.39 -14.91 -5.71
CA ARG A 7 -32.65 -15.84 -4.59
C ARG A 7 -32.75 -15.09 -3.26
N LEU A 8 -31.88 -14.11 -3.01
CA LEU A 8 -31.94 -13.26 -1.81
C LEU A 8 -33.24 -12.44 -1.77
N ALA A 9 -33.61 -11.82 -2.90
CA ALA A 9 -34.83 -11.03 -2.98
C ALA A 9 -36.10 -11.88 -2.68
N LYS A 10 -36.17 -13.12 -3.19
CA LYS A 10 -37.27 -14.06 -2.90
C LYS A 10 -37.34 -14.50 -1.44
N ALA A 11 -36.24 -14.37 -0.69
CA ALA A 11 -36.17 -14.71 0.72
C ALA A 11 -36.61 -13.57 1.67
N ALA A 12 -36.90 -12.38 1.14
CA ALA A 12 -37.36 -11.26 1.94
C ALA A 12 -38.61 -11.62 2.75
N GLY A 13 -38.59 -11.42 4.06
CA GLY A 13 -39.65 -11.82 5.01
C GLY A 13 -39.71 -13.32 5.31
N LYS A 14 -38.74 -14.12 4.81
CA LYS A 14 -38.59 -15.56 5.04
C LYS A 14 -37.14 -15.86 5.39
N SER A 15 -36.81 -17.12 5.69
CA SER A 15 -35.43 -17.58 5.81
C SER A 15 -34.99 -18.30 4.54
N THR A 16 -33.70 -18.17 4.19
CA THR A 16 -33.04 -19.00 3.19
C THR A 16 -31.71 -19.48 3.71
N ASN A 17 -31.30 -20.68 3.30
CA ASN A 17 -29.99 -21.22 3.62
C ASN A 17 -29.17 -21.33 2.31
N ILE A 18 -27.95 -20.83 2.35
CA ILE A 18 -27.02 -20.92 1.24
C ILE A 18 -25.69 -21.40 1.82
N GLU A 19 -25.24 -22.56 1.36
CA GLU A 19 -23.97 -23.14 1.74
C GLU A 19 -22.84 -22.47 0.93
N TRP A 20 -21.76 -22.11 1.62
CA TRP A 20 -20.52 -21.65 1.02
C TRP A 20 -19.45 -22.71 1.18
N VAL A 21 -18.83 -23.11 0.07
CA VAL A 21 -17.66 -24.00 0.09
C VAL A 21 -16.40 -23.17 -0.06
N VAL A 22 -15.60 -23.10 1.02
CA VAL A 22 -14.34 -22.34 1.00
C VAL A 22 -13.35 -23.03 0.08
N GLN A 23 -12.99 -22.37 -1.01
CA GLN A 23 -12.01 -22.86 -1.98
C GLN A 23 -10.58 -22.55 -1.56
N GLN A 24 -10.35 -21.39 -0.96
CA GLN A 24 -9.02 -20.93 -0.57
C GLN A 24 -9.11 -19.92 0.58
N ILE A 25 -8.15 -20.02 1.51
CA ILE A 25 -7.86 -18.99 2.50
C ILE A 25 -6.46 -18.45 2.18
N LYS A 26 -6.33 -17.15 1.99
CA LYS A 26 -5.06 -16.50 1.63
C LYS A 26 -4.86 -15.20 2.37
N ILE A 27 -3.60 -14.78 2.44
CA ILE A 27 -3.21 -13.47 2.94
C ILE A 27 -3.90 -12.37 2.11
N GLY A 28 -4.35 -11.33 2.79
CA GLY A 28 -4.93 -10.12 2.22
C GLY A 28 -4.59 -8.90 3.08
N GLY A 29 -5.08 -7.74 2.65
CA GLY A 29 -4.80 -6.45 3.28
C GLY A 29 -3.56 -5.78 2.73
N ASN A 30 -3.62 -4.45 2.57
CA ASN A 30 -2.55 -3.64 1.97
C ASN A 30 -1.20 -3.82 2.70
N GLY A 31 -1.20 -3.67 4.03
CA GLY A 31 0.01 -3.80 4.84
C GLY A 31 0.70 -5.16 4.73
N PRO A 32 0.00 -6.29 4.98
CA PRO A 32 0.61 -7.62 4.87
C PRO A 32 1.13 -7.94 3.47
N LEU A 33 0.41 -7.55 2.41
CA LEU A 33 0.83 -7.80 1.02
C LEU A 33 2.06 -6.97 0.64
N MET A 34 2.11 -5.69 1.02
CA MET A 34 3.30 -4.84 0.82
C MET A 34 4.50 -5.34 1.62
N ALA A 35 4.29 -5.75 2.89
CA ALA A 35 5.35 -6.32 3.72
C ALA A 35 5.91 -7.61 3.12
N GLN A 36 5.03 -8.49 2.62
CA GLN A 36 5.45 -9.70 1.92
C GLN A 36 6.24 -9.38 0.64
N ALA A 37 5.79 -8.40 -0.17
CA ALA A 37 6.50 -7.99 -1.37
C ALA A 37 7.91 -7.47 -1.04
N LEU A 38 8.04 -6.59 -0.05
CA LEU A 38 9.34 -6.08 0.41
C LEU A 38 10.23 -7.18 0.97
N GLY A 39 9.68 -8.08 1.80
CA GLY A 39 10.43 -9.20 2.38
C GLY A 39 10.98 -10.14 1.32
N ARG A 40 10.17 -10.51 0.32
CA ARG A 40 10.60 -11.35 -0.81
C ARG A 40 11.69 -10.71 -1.67
N LEU A 41 11.71 -9.37 -1.75
CA LEU A 41 12.77 -8.61 -2.41
C LEU A 41 14.04 -8.47 -1.54
N GLY A 42 14.09 -9.14 -0.37
CA GLY A 42 15.27 -9.21 0.48
C GLY A 42 15.39 -8.09 1.52
N ASN A 43 14.31 -7.37 1.82
CA ASN A 43 14.32 -6.40 2.92
C ASN A 43 13.94 -7.10 4.24
N ARG A 44 14.57 -6.69 5.35
CA ARG A 44 14.12 -7.07 6.69
C ARG A 44 12.88 -6.27 7.05
N ILE A 45 11.89 -6.93 7.63
CA ILE A 45 10.56 -6.34 7.91
C ILE A 45 10.30 -6.35 9.42
N THR A 46 9.83 -5.24 9.96
CA THR A 46 9.06 -5.21 11.20
C THR A 46 7.63 -4.83 10.81
N TYR A 47 6.70 -5.76 10.96
CA TYR A 47 5.29 -5.55 10.63
C TYR A 47 4.47 -5.39 11.91
N ALA A 48 3.66 -4.34 12.01
CA ALA A 48 2.69 -4.16 13.09
C ALA A 48 1.27 -4.01 12.50
N GLY A 49 0.32 -4.83 12.99
CA GLY A 49 -1.06 -4.80 12.51
C GLY A 49 -1.91 -5.96 13.02
N ASN A 50 -3.17 -6.00 12.56
CA ASN A 50 -4.12 -7.03 12.96
C ASN A 50 -3.91 -8.32 12.16
N VAL A 51 -3.05 -9.20 12.66
CA VAL A 51 -2.69 -10.46 11.99
C VAL A 51 -2.88 -11.70 12.88
N GLY A 52 -3.58 -11.57 14.00
CA GLY A 52 -3.91 -12.63 14.96
C GLY A 52 -3.98 -12.06 16.39
N TRP A 53 -4.53 -12.82 17.33
CA TRP A 53 -4.49 -12.48 18.74
C TRP A 53 -4.83 -13.70 19.61
N PRO A 54 -4.04 -14.03 20.66
CA PRO A 54 -2.75 -13.40 21.01
C PRO A 54 -1.63 -13.77 20.03
N ASP A 55 -1.77 -14.84 19.28
CA ASP A 55 -0.79 -15.35 18.34
C ASP A 55 -1.10 -14.96 16.90
N VAL A 56 -0.05 -14.89 16.08
CA VAL A 56 -0.18 -14.64 14.64
C VAL A 56 -0.97 -15.78 13.98
N HIS A 57 -2.05 -15.41 13.28
CA HIS A 57 -2.89 -16.36 12.57
C HIS A 57 -2.09 -17.13 11.49
N PRO A 58 -2.34 -18.42 11.27
CA PRO A 58 -1.56 -19.27 10.35
C PRO A 58 -1.33 -18.69 8.96
N VAL A 59 -2.32 -17.99 8.39
CA VAL A 59 -2.23 -17.38 7.06
C VAL A 59 -1.14 -16.28 6.96
N PHE A 60 -0.74 -15.68 8.09
CA PHE A 60 0.28 -14.63 8.15
C PHE A 60 1.64 -15.11 8.67
N GLN A 61 1.77 -16.39 9.04
CA GLN A 61 3.04 -16.92 9.59
C GLN A 61 4.22 -16.71 8.65
N ALA A 62 4.01 -16.75 7.34
CA ALA A 62 5.05 -16.52 6.36
C ALA A 62 5.71 -15.12 6.47
N LEU A 63 5.04 -14.11 7.07
CA LEU A 63 5.66 -12.81 7.30
C LEU A 63 6.84 -12.87 8.27
N ARG A 64 6.85 -13.83 9.19
CA ARG A 64 7.94 -14.05 10.16
C ARG A 64 9.26 -14.47 9.50
N GLU A 65 9.20 -15.02 8.29
CA GLU A 65 10.40 -15.34 7.51
C GLU A 65 11.22 -14.10 7.15
N TYR A 66 10.55 -12.93 7.11
CA TYR A 66 11.19 -11.65 6.74
C TYR A 66 11.55 -10.77 7.93
N GLY A 67 11.12 -11.12 9.15
CA GLY A 67 11.46 -10.40 10.36
C GLY A 67 10.44 -10.44 11.47
N GLU A 68 10.33 -9.36 12.24
CA GLU A 68 9.46 -9.28 13.41
C GLU A 68 8.01 -8.99 13.01
N VAL A 69 7.06 -9.70 13.64
CA VAL A 69 5.62 -9.49 13.46
C VAL A 69 4.99 -9.17 14.80
N ILE A 70 4.51 -7.94 14.95
CA ILE A 70 3.80 -7.42 16.11
C ILE A 70 2.30 -7.47 15.79
N THR A 71 1.59 -8.38 16.44
CA THR A 71 0.14 -8.48 16.23
C THR A 71 -0.61 -7.59 17.23
N LEU A 72 -1.61 -6.86 16.73
CA LEU A 72 -2.39 -5.92 17.53
C LEU A 72 -3.76 -6.50 17.91
N ALA A 73 -4.39 -7.23 17.00
CA ALA A 73 -5.70 -7.83 17.17
C ALA A 73 -5.93 -8.98 16.17
N ILE A 74 -7.11 -9.59 16.24
CA ILE A 74 -7.55 -10.55 15.23
C ILE A 74 -7.59 -9.89 13.84
N PRO A 75 -7.30 -10.63 12.74
CA PRO A 75 -7.28 -10.05 11.42
C PRO A 75 -8.69 -9.67 10.94
N GLY A 76 -8.76 -8.64 10.10
CA GLY A 76 -9.93 -8.41 9.27
C GLY A 76 -10.15 -9.62 8.35
N HIS A 77 -11.41 -9.99 8.16
CA HIS A 77 -11.78 -11.10 7.29
C HIS A 77 -12.70 -10.61 6.16
N THR A 78 -12.45 -11.09 4.95
CA THR A 78 -13.31 -10.81 3.81
C THR A 78 -13.65 -12.10 3.10
N ASP A 79 -14.95 -12.40 3.03
CA ASP A 79 -15.46 -13.47 2.18
C ASP A 79 -15.59 -12.92 0.75
N ALA A 80 -14.74 -13.39 -0.14
CA ALA A 80 -14.81 -13.08 -1.56
C ALA A 80 -15.64 -14.16 -2.26
N VAL A 81 -16.83 -13.80 -2.71
CA VAL A 81 -17.72 -14.70 -3.44
C VAL A 81 -17.62 -14.40 -4.92
N GLU A 82 -17.06 -15.33 -5.67
CA GLU A 82 -16.83 -15.17 -7.10
C GLU A 82 -17.94 -15.88 -7.90
N PHE A 83 -18.46 -15.21 -8.92
CA PHE A 83 -19.46 -15.68 -9.85
C PHE A 83 -18.90 -15.50 -11.27
N GLU A 84 -19.46 -16.22 -12.25
CA GLU A 84 -19.07 -16.04 -13.67
C GLU A 84 -19.28 -14.59 -14.15
N ASP A 85 -20.30 -13.91 -13.62
CA ASP A 85 -20.72 -12.55 -14.00
C ASP A 85 -20.30 -11.48 -12.99
N GLY A 86 -19.38 -11.75 -12.04
CA GLY A 86 -18.88 -10.76 -11.10
C GLY A 86 -18.43 -11.31 -9.75
N LYS A 87 -18.16 -10.40 -8.80
CA LYS A 87 -17.64 -10.73 -7.48
C LYS A 87 -18.29 -9.88 -6.40
N ILE A 88 -18.57 -10.45 -5.25
CA ILE A 88 -19.02 -9.76 -4.04
C ILE A 88 -17.95 -9.92 -2.95
N MET A 89 -17.63 -8.83 -2.25
CA MET A 89 -16.67 -8.81 -1.15
C MET A 89 -17.41 -8.47 0.16
N HIS A 90 -17.55 -9.45 1.06
CA HIS A 90 -18.17 -9.26 2.37
C HIS A 90 -17.08 -9.05 3.43
N GLY A 91 -16.78 -7.80 3.73
CA GLY A 91 -15.78 -7.43 4.74
C GLY A 91 -16.34 -7.51 6.16
N LYS A 92 -15.59 -8.14 7.06
CA LYS A 92 -15.78 -8.14 8.51
C LYS A 92 -14.58 -7.41 9.11
N LEU A 93 -14.72 -6.10 9.33
CA LEU A 93 -13.60 -5.18 9.53
C LEU A 93 -13.70 -4.38 10.84
N ASP A 94 -14.61 -4.76 11.76
CA ASP A 94 -14.84 -4.03 13.01
C ASP A 94 -13.58 -3.96 13.91
N MET A 95 -12.74 -5.01 13.87
CA MET A 95 -11.46 -5.07 14.58
C MET A 95 -10.43 -4.02 14.14
N MET A 96 -10.65 -3.30 13.03
CA MET A 96 -9.79 -2.18 12.65
C MET A 96 -9.85 -1.03 13.67
N LYS A 97 -10.89 -0.94 14.49
CA LYS A 97 -11.02 0.01 15.60
C LYS A 97 -10.03 -0.28 16.74
N GLU A 98 -9.48 -1.49 16.82
CA GLU A 98 -8.48 -1.85 17.82
C GLU A 98 -7.08 -1.34 17.48
N ILE A 99 -6.86 -0.86 16.24
CA ILE A 99 -5.60 -0.25 15.83
C ILE A 99 -5.54 1.18 16.37
N THR A 100 -5.02 1.34 17.58
CA THR A 100 -4.78 2.63 18.25
C THR A 100 -3.30 2.80 18.56
N TRP A 101 -2.90 4.03 18.92
CA TRP A 101 -1.54 4.29 19.37
C TRP A 101 -1.20 3.50 20.62
N GLU A 102 -2.09 3.50 21.60
CA GLU A 102 -1.93 2.81 22.89
C GLU A 102 -1.75 1.31 22.67
N ARG A 103 -2.56 0.73 21.78
CA ARG A 103 -2.47 -0.69 21.44
C ARG A 103 -1.17 -1.03 20.71
N LEU A 104 -0.73 -0.18 19.80
CA LEU A 104 0.55 -0.34 19.11
C LEU A 104 1.70 -0.34 20.12
N VAL A 105 1.73 0.63 21.04
CA VAL A 105 2.77 0.74 22.07
C VAL A 105 2.76 -0.47 23.00
N GLU A 106 1.58 -0.87 23.48
CA GLU A 106 1.43 -2.05 24.36
C GLU A 106 1.96 -3.31 23.68
N CYS A 107 1.50 -3.60 22.47
CA CYS A 107 1.87 -4.83 21.76
C CYS A 107 3.32 -4.82 21.27
N ALA A 108 3.90 -3.66 21.02
CA ALA A 108 5.32 -3.53 20.70
C ALA A 108 6.24 -3.72 21.91
N GLY A 109 5.72 -3.65 23.14
CA GLY A 109 6.50 -3.73 24.35
C GLY A 109 6.95 -2.38 24.92
N GLY A 110 6.23 -1.31 24.62
CA GLY A 110 6.43 0.04 25.15
C GLY A 110 6.95 1.05 24.12
N GLU A 111 6.87 2.34 24.46
CA GLU A 111 7.30 3.43 23.58
C GLU A 111 8.78 3.35 23.19
N GLU A 112 9.65 2.94 24.13
CA GLU A 112 11.09 2.80 23.85
C GLU A 112 11.36 1.72 22.78
N LYS A 113 10.57 0.65 22.77
CA LYS A 113 10.69 -0.37 21.71
C LYS A 113 10.22 0.19 20.36
N VAL A 114 9.11 0.94 20.33
CA VAL A 114 8.64 1.63 19.09
C VAL A 114 9.71 2.60 18.60
N ARG A 115 10.32 3.37 19.50
CA ARG A 115 11.42 4.29 19.20
C ARG A 115 12.63 3.56 18.60
N ALA A 116 13.03 2.42 19.20
CA ALA A 116 14.13 1.62 18.68
C ALA A 116 13.85 1.08 17.28
N ILE A 117 12.63 0.57 17.03
CA ILE A 117 12.20 0.11 15.71
C ILE A 117 12.30 1.24 14.68
N LEU A 118 11.80 2.45 15.00
CA LEU A 118 11.88 3.60 14.10
C LEU A 118 13.34 4.03 13.84
N ALA A 119 14.18 4.03 14.87
CA ALA A 119 15.59 4.41 14.76
C ALA A 119 16.42 3.45 13.90
N GLU A 120 16.00 2.19 13.80
CA GLU A 120 16.65 1.17 12.96
C GLU A 120 16.04 1.09 11.55
N SER A 121 14.88 1.68 11.31
CA SER A 121 14.15 1.56 10.04
C SER A 121 14.64 2.55 8.99
N ASP A 122 14.86 2.09 7.77
CA ASP A 122 15.11 2.95 6.60
C ASP A 122 13.81 3.45 5.97
N LEU A 123 12.75 2.65 6.04
CA LEU A 123 11.41 2.95 5.53
C LEU A 123 10.37 2.75 6.64
N LEU A 124 9.51 3.74 6.83
CA LEU A 124 8.26 3.61 7.54
C LEU A 124 7.11 3.59 6.51
N ALA A 125 6.44 2.46 6.34
CA ALA A 125 5.30 2.32 5.45
C ALA A 125 3.98 2.32 6.25
N LEU A 126 3.12 3.28 5.98
CA LEU A 126 1.84 3.51 6.63
C LEU A 126 0.72 3.30 5.61
N THR A 127 0.06 2.16 5.71
CA THR A 127 -0.93 1.71 4.72
C THR A 127 -2.32 1.63 5.31
N ASN A 128 -3.33 1.57 4.41
CA ASN A 128 -4.73 1.32 4.78
C ASN A 128 -5.35 2.41 5.66
N TRP A 129 -4.99 3.68 5.42
CA TRP A 129 -5.51 4.83 6.18
C TRP A 129 -7.04 4.84 6.25
N THR A 130 -7.70 4.52 5.15
CA THR A 130 -9.17 4.58 5.04
C THR A 130 -9.87 3.66 6.04
N MET A 131 -9.33 2.47 6.27
CA MET A 131 -9.97 1.45 7.10
C MET A 131 -9.55 1.51 8.58
N VAL A 132 -8.51 2.28 8.92
CA VAL A 132 -8.02 2.45 10.31
C VAL A 132 -8.54 3.77 10.88
N PRO A 133 -9.56 3.76 11.77
CA PRO A 133 -10.22 4.99 12.23
C PRO A 133 -9.26 5.99 12.92
N PHE A 134 -8.27 5.48 13.63
CA PHE A 134 -7.32 6.29 14.42
C PHE A 134 -5.98 6.51 13.73
N ALA A 135 -5.89 6.25 12.42
CA ALA A 135 -4.65 6.34 11.65
C ALA A 135 -3.94 7.70 11.80
N ASN A 136 -4.66 8.82 11.72
CA ASN A 136 -4.06 10.15 11.83
C ASN A 136 -3.30 10.33 13.15
N LYS A 137 -3.89 9.89 14.28
CA LYS A 137 -3.24 9.98 15.60
C LYS A 137 -1.99 9.13 15.68
N ILE A 138 -2.04 7.91 15.13
CA ILE A 138 -0.88 7.02 15.06
C ILE A 138 0.23 7.67 14.22
N TYR A 139 -0.12 8.22 13.05
CA TYR A 139 0.84 8.87 12.16
C TYR A 139 1.51 10.09 12.80
N GLU A 140 0.73 10.94 13.49
CA GLU A 140 1.26 12.10 14.21
C GLU A 140 2.25 11.68 15.32
N ASN A 141 1.92 10.67 16.11
CA ASN A 141 2.79 10.17 17.17
C ASN A 141 4.10 9.56 16.60
N LEU A 142 4.00 8.73 15.55
CA LEU A 142 5.16 8.14 14.88
C LEU A 142 6.06 9.23 14.26
N MET A 143 5.47 10.26 13.64
CA MET A 143 6.24 11.36 13.04
C MET A 143 6.88 12.24 14.09
N ALA A 144 6.21 12.52 15.21
CA ALA A 144 6.79 13.26 16.34
C ALA A 144 8.01 12.50 16.90
N MET A 145 7.88 11.19 17.14
CA MET A 145 8.96 10.33 17.60
C MET A 145 10.12 10.27 16.60
N ALA A 146 9.83 10.12 15.30
CA ALA A 146 10.85 10.17 14.24
C ALA A 146 11.57 11.53 14.19
N ALA A 147 10.86 12.64 14.43
CA ALA A 147 11.46 13.97 14.50
C ALA A 147 12.44 14.10 15.68
N GLU A 148 12.12 13.52 16.82
CA GLU A 148 13.04 13.47 17.98
C GLU A 148 14.30 12.65 17.69
N ILE A 149 14.14 11.46 17.09
CA ILE A 149 15.26 10.61 16.65
C ILE A 149 16.19 11.41 15.72
N CYS A 150 15.63 12.11 14.74
CA CYS A 150 16.43 12.89 13.79
C CYS A 150 17.16 14.07 14.45
N ARG A 151 16.54 14.76 15.42
CA ARG A 151 17.23 15.83 16.17
C ARG A 151 18.42 15.32 16.99
N GLY A 152 18.37 14.07 17.46
CA GLY A 152 19.47 13.41 18.15
C GLY A 152 20.56 12.85 17.22
N ALA A 153 20.31 12.77 15.92
CA ALA A 153 21.25 12.21 14.95
C ALA A 153 22.45 13.12 14.70
N LYS A 154 23.67 12.58 14.70
CA LYS A 154 24.92 13.33 14.51
C LYS A 154 25.16 13.81 13.06
N SER A 155 24.40 13.30 12.09
CA SER A 155 24.47 13.73 10.68
C SER A 155 23.11 13.53 10.00
N ALA A 156 22.87 14.28 8.93
CA ALA A 156 21.64 14.17 8.13
C ALA A 156 21.44 12.75 7.54
N ASN A 157 22.53 12.06 7.19
CA ASN A 157 22.48 10.69 6.66
C ASN A 157 22.16 9.63 7.74
N ALA A 158 22.21 9.99 9.02
CA ALA A 158 21.83 9.12 10.13
C ALA A 158 20.35 9.31 10.55
N ALA A 159 19.63 10.22 9.92
CA ALA A 159 18.22 10.45 10.21
C ALA A 159 17.36 9.27 9.76
N LYS A 160 16.64 8.65 10.69
CA LYS A 160 15.78 7.49 10.46
C LYS A 160 14.35 7.74 10.95
N PRO A 161 13.34 7.18 10.28
CA PRO A 161 13.41 6.55 8.94
C PRO A 161 13.73 7.58 7.85
N SER A 162 14.47 7.15 6.82
CA SER A 162 14.86 8.05 5.72
C SER A 162 13.72 8.28 4.72
N LEU A 163 12.82 7.31 4.58
CA LEU A 163 11.64 7.35 3.74
C LEU A 163 10.37 7.07 4.55
N VAL A 164 9.29 7.79 4.25
CA VAL A 164 7.96 7.53 4.83
C VAL A 164 6.98 7.36 3.68
N PHE A 165 6.41 6.17 3.56
CA PHE A 165 5.45 5.83 2.50
C PHE A 165 4.03 5.79 3.05
N PHE A 166 3.09 6.33 2.28
CA PHE A 166 1.65 6.29 2.59
C PHE A 166 0.84 5.70 1.43
N ASP A 167 -0.11 4.82 1.79
CA ASP A 167 -1.18 4.31 0.93
C ASP A 167 -2.51 4.54 1.63
N LEU A 168 -3.43 5.23 0.96
CA LEU A 168 -4.72 5.60 1.55
C LEU A 168 -5.73 4.45 1.53
N ALA A 169 -5.67 3.57 0.53
CA ALA A 169 -6.55 2.42 0.34
C ALA A 169 -8.04 2.80 0.20
N ASP A 170 -8.44 3.26 -0.98
CA ASP A 170 -9.83 3.56 -1.35
C ASP A 170 -10.48 4.69 -0.52
N PRO A 171 -9.95 5.93 -0.60
CA PRO A 171 -10.35 7.06 0.26
C PRO A 171 -11.81 7.50 0.10
N GLU A 172 -12.53 7.04 -0.93
CA GLU A 172 -13.97 7.35 -1.12
C GLU A 172 -14.87 6.85 0.02
N LYS A 173 -14.37 5.91 0.85
CA LYS A 173 -15.09 5.42 2.04
C LYS A 173 -15.01 6.39 3.21
N ARG A 174 -14.26 7.47 3.09
CA ARG A 174 -14.22 8.59 4.04
C ARG A 174 -14.78 9.85 3.43
N THR A 175 -14.95 10.90 4.24
CA THR A 175 -15.44 12.19 3.75
C THR A 175 -14.37 12.92 2.92
N ARG A 176 -14.81 13.89 2.10
CA ARG A 176 -13.87 14.75 1.34
C ARG A 176 -13.00 15.59 2.29
N GLU A 177 -13.55 15.98 3.42
CA GLU A 177 -12.86 16.72 4.49
C GLU A 177 -11.75 15.88 5.12
N ASP A 178 -12.02 14.59 5.38
CA ASP A 178 -11.01 13.64 5.87
C ASP A 178 -9.87 13.49 4.87
N LEU A 179 -10.19 13.30 3.57
CA LEU A 179 -9.19 13.19 2.52
C LEU A 179 -8.36 14.47 2.39
N ALA A 180 -8.98 15.63 2.40
CA ALA A 180 -8.26 16.90 2.41
C ALA A 180 -7.40 17.05 3.68
N GLY A 181 -7.90 16.57 4.83
CA GLY A 181 -7.20 16.57 6.12
C GLY A 181 -5.93 15.73 6.09
N ILE A 182 -6.01 14.50 5.61
CA ILE A 182 -4.81 13.64 5.52
C ILE A 182 -3.79 14.21 4.53
N LEU A 183 -4.19 14.70 3.37
CA LEU A 183 -3.26 15.29 2.41
C LEU A 183 -2.51 16.50 2.99
N ARG A 184 -3.20 17.37 3.76
CA ARG A 184 -2.55 18.46 4.51
C ARG A 184 -1.57 17.95 5.56
N LEU A 185 -1.93 16.86 6.28
CA LEU A 185 -1.05 16.23 7.27
C LEU A 185 0.24 15.71 6.63
N LEU A 186 0.14 15.02 5.49
CA LEU A 186 1.29 14.51 4.76
C LEU A 186 2.20 15.65 4.22
N GLY A 187 1.58 16.73 3.73
CA GLY A 187 2.31 17.94 3.32
C GLY A 187 3.06 18.59 4.48
N ARG A 188 2.44 18.64 5.69
CA ARG A 188 3.12 19.12 6.91
C ARG A 188 4.34 18.26 7.25
N PHE A 189 4.23 16.92 7.21
CA PHE A 189 5.36 16.02 7.45
C PHE A 189 6.51 16.27 6.45
N SER A 190 6.17 16.53 5.18
CA SER A 190 7.16 16.91 4.17
C SER A 190 7.85 18.23 4.49
N ALA A 191 7.08 19.25 4.92
CA ALA A 191 7.60 20.56 5.33
C ALA A 191 8.49 20.48 6.58
N GLU A 192 8.25 19.49 7.45
CA GLU A 192 9.09 19.17 8.61
C GLU A 192 10.36 18.38 8.25
N GLY A 193 10.65 18.22 6.96
CA GLY A 193 11.87 17.60 6.45
C GLY A 193 11.80 16.07 6.30
N ARG A 194 10.61 15.49 6.29
CA ARG A 194 10.44 14.04 5.99
C ARG A 194 10.38 13.83 4.48
N HIS A 195 11.05 12.78 3.98
CA HIS A 195 10.84 12.36 2.60
C HIS A 195 9.57 11.51 2.53
N VAL A 196 8.45 12.18 2.30
CA VAL A 196 7.14 11.56 2.22
C VAL A 196 6.86 11.12 0.78
N ILE A 197 6.51 9.84 0.61
CA ILE A 197 6.05 9.25 -0.64
C ILE A 197 4.56 8.91 -0.49
N LEU A 198 3.71 9.45 -1.36
CA LEU A 198 2.29 9.09 -1.44
C LEU A 198 2.04 8.23 -2.67
N GLY A 199 1.66 6.98 -2.48
CA GLY A 199 1.22 6.05 -3.52
C GLY A 199 -0.29 6.15 -3.74
N LEU A 200 -0.72 6.29 -5.01
CA LEU A 200 -2.12 6.41 -5.39
C LEU A 200 -2.39 5.58 -6.64
N ASN A 201 -3.48 4.83 -6.65
CA ASN A 201 -4.00 4.33 -7.92
C ASN A 201 -4.65 5.49 -8.71
N HIS A 202 -5.01 5.23 -9.97
CA HIS A 202 -5.53 6.27 -10.87
C HIS A 202 -6.81 6.95 -10.35
N LYS A 203 -7.73 6.18 -9.76
CA LYS A 203 -8.99 6.69 -9.18
C LYS A 203 -8.71 7.56 -7.95
N GLU A 204 -7.85 7.09 -7.06
CA GLU A 204 -7.43 7.81 -5.84
C GLU A 204 -6.72 9.12 -6.19
N ALA A 205 -5.90 9.12 -7.23
CA ALA A 205 -5.23 10.32 -7.72
C ALA A 205 -6.24 11.38 -8.20
N GLY A 206 -7.28 10.98 -8.93
CA GLY A 206 -8.37 11.87 -9.31
C GLY A 206 -9.13 12.45 -8.12
N GLN A 207 -9.40 11.63 -7.10
CA GLN A 207 -10.04 12.06 -5.86
C GLN A 207 -9.16 13.05 -5.06
N ALA A 208 -7.86 12.75 -4.95
CA ALA A 208 -6.89 13.64 -4.32
C ALA A 208 -6.80 14.99 -5.06
N ALA A 209 -6.68 14.98 -6.38
CA ALA A 209 -6.68 16.19 -7.19
C ALA A 209 -7.96 17.02 -6.99
N ALA A 210 -9.13 16.38 -6.96
CA ALA A 210 -10.41 17.06 -6.78
C ALA A 210 -10.52 17.76 -5.42
N VAL A 211 -10.09 17.14 -4.31
CA VAL A 211 -10.14 17.77 -2.98
C VAL A 211 -9.07 18.84 -2.80
N LEU A 212 -7.99 18.79 -3.59
CA LEU A 212 -6.96 19.82 -3.66
C LEU A 212 -7.35 21.00 -4.58
N GLY A 213 -8.58 21.04 -5.09
CA GLY A 213 -9.07 22.10 -5.96
C GLY A 213 -8.60 21.99 -7.42
N ALA A 214 -8.19 20.80 -7.87
CA ALA A 214 -7.76 20.51 -9.24
C ALA A 214 -8.68 19.46 -9.91
N GLY A 215 -9.99 19.63 -9.78
CA GLY A 215 -10.96 18.67 -10.34
C GLY A 215 -10.96 18.58 -11.88
N ASN A 216 -10.27 19.48 -12.56
CA ASN A 216 -10.02 19.46 -14.00
C ASN A 216 -8.61 18.93 -14.38
N ALA A 217 -7.91 18.30 -13.43
CA ALA A 217 -6.63 17.65 -13.74
C ALA A 217 -6.82 16.55 -14.79
N PRO A 218 -5.82 16.33 -15.67
CA PRO A 218 -5.94 15.32 -16.72
C PRO A 218 -6.04 13.93 -16.12
N MET A 219 -6.98 13.13 -16.64
CA MET A 219 -7.27 11.77 -16.17
C MET A 219 -7.02 10.70 -17.24
N GLU A 220 -6.38 11.06 -18.34
CA GLU A 220 -6.02 10.11 -19.37
C GLU A 220 -4.88 9.19 -18.91
N ASN A 221 -5.00 7.89 -19.21
CA ASN A 221 -3.93 6.92 -18.92
C ASN A 221 -2.84 6.98 -20.00
N ALA A 222 -2.15 8.10 -20.08
CA ALA A 222 -1.03 8.37 -20.97
C ALA A 222 0.14 9.01 -20.21
N PRO A 223 1.38 8.95 -20.71
CA PRO A 223 2.55 9.43 -19.96
C PRO A 223 2.43 10.88 -19.48
N GLU A 224 2.22 11.84 -20.38
CA GLU A 224 2.15 13.26 -20.04
C GLU A 224 0.98 13.62 -19.09
N PRO A 225 -0.27 13.15 -19.33
CA PRO A 225 -1.37 13.36 -18.39
C PRO A 225 -1.08 12.82 -16.98
N LEU A 226 -0.53 11.60 -16.86
CA LEU A 226 -0.21 11.01 -15.56
C LEU A 226 0.91 11.76 -14.83
N GLN A 227 1.94 12.20 -15.54
CA GLN A 227 3.02 13.02 -14.97
C GLN A 227 2.45 14.36 -14.49
N THR A 228 1.57 14.98 -15.26
CA THR A 228 0.88 16.23 -14.91
C THR A 228 -0.01 16.05 -13.68
N LEU A 229 -0.79 14.96 -13.62
CA LEU A 229 -1.63 14.64 -12.48
C LEU A 229 -0.80 14.46 -11.18
N ALA A 230 0.30 13.70 -11.25
CA ALA A 230 1.20 13.50 -10.12
C ALA A 230 1.85 14.82 -9.66
N ALA A 231 2.26 15.68 -10.61
CA ALA A 231 2.83 16.99 -10.32
C ALA A 231 1.83 17.93 -9.64
N ILE A 232 0.60 18.01 -10.14
CA ILE A 232 -0.47 18.84 -9.56
C ILE A 232 -0.76 18.42 -8.12
N ILE A 233 -0.90 17.11 -7.86
CA ILE A 233 -1.14 16.60 -6.50
C ILE A 233 0.02 16.95 -5.60
N ARG A 234 1.27 16.72 -6.04
CA ARG A 234 2.47 17.05 -5.30
C ARG A 234 2.55 18.53 -4.94
N GLU A 235 2.38 19.41 -5.92
CA GLU A 235 2.50 20.87 -5.73
C GLU A 235 1.43 21.39 -4.78
N ARG A 236 0.20 20.97 -4.93
CA ARG A 236 -0.92 21.45 -4.12
C ARG A 236 -0.95 20.90 -2.71
N SER A 237 -0.47 19.68 -2.50
CA SER A 237 -0.38 19.07 -1.18
C SER A 237 0.90 19.41 -0.42
N GLY A 238 1.98 19.82 -1.11
CA GLY A 238 3.30 20.01 -0.53
C GLY A 238 4.03 18.70 -0.20
N ILE A 239 3.53 17.54 -0.64
CA ILE A 239 4.15 16.24 -0.41
C ILE A 239 5.43 16.12 -1.23
N THR A 240 6.49 15.52 -0.64
CA THR A 240 7.81 15.43 -1.27
C THR A 240 7.78 14.66 -2.59
N GLU A 241 7.11 13.52 -2.62
CA GLU A 241 7.05 12.61 -3.77
C GLU A 241 5.64 12.01 -3.91
N VAL A 242 5.05 12.10 -5.09
CA VAL A 242 3.74 11.51 -5.40
C VAL A 242 3.88 10.51 -6.53
N VAL A 243 3.31 9.33 -6.37
CA VAL A 243 3.33 8.23 -7.32
C VAL A 243 1.91 7.87 -7.71
N VAL A 244 1.63 7.83 -9.01
CA VAL A 244 0.33 7.41 -9.56
C VAL A 244 0.54 6.16 -10.40
N HIS A 245 -0.15 5.07 -10.08
CA HIS A 245 0.07 3.75 -10.69
C HIS A 245 -1.22 3.11 -11.23
N PRO A 246 -1.70 3.50 -12.41
CA PRO A 246 -2.69 2.72 -13.15
C PRO A 246 -2.12 1.34 -13.55
N ARG A 247 -2.91 0.54 -14.27
CA ARG A 247 -2.55 -0.86 -14.57
C ARG A 247 -1.40 -1.01 -15.58
N GLU A 248 -1.28 -0.08 -16.52
CA GLU A 248 -0.41 -0.22 -17.70
C GLU A 248 0.92 0.49 -17.53
N ARG A 249 0.97 1.48 -16.65
CA ARG A 249 2.12 2.35 -16.45
C ARG A 249 2.12 2.96 -15.06
N ALA A 250 3.13 3.72 -14.72
CA ALA A 250 3.14 4.51 -13.49
C ALA A 250 3.92 5.82 -13.71
N ALA A 251 3.53 6.86 -12.98
CA ALA A 251 4.22 8.14 -12.98
C ALA A 251 4.61 8.56 -11.57
N ALA A 252 5.71 9.32 -11.46
CA ALA A 252 6.17 9.91 -10.22
C ALA A 252 6.47 11.38 -10.41
N ALA A 253 6.25 12.19 -9.38
CA ALA A 253 6.61 13.60 -9.33
C ALA A 253 7.39 13.92 -8.05
N THR A 254 8.53 14.61 -8.18
CA THR A 254 9.32 15.18 -7.08
C THR A 254 9.67 16.64 -7.40
N ALA A 255 10.42 17.30 -6.52
CA ALA A 255 10.93 18.63 -6.80
C ALA A 255 11.90 18.68 -8.01
N ALA A 256 12.54 17.56 -8.35
CA ALA A 256 13.49 17.47 -9.45
C ALA A 256 12.83 17.25 -10.83
N GLY A 257 11.54 16.93 -10.87
CA GLY A 257 10.81 16.70 -12.12
C GLY A 257 9.76 15.60 -12.02
N THR A 258 9.31 15.15 -13.18
CA THR A 258 8.32 14.08 -13.35
C THR A 258 8.87 12.97 -14.23
N TRP A 259 8.45 11.75 -13.96
CA TRP A 259 8.84 10.55 -14.68
C TRP A 259 7.63 9.67 -14.95
N CYS A 260 7.72 8.90 -16.02
CA CYS A 260 6.75 7.84 -16.31
C CYS A 260 7.52 6.59 -16.74
N ALA A 261 7.00 5.43 -16.37
CA ALA A 261 7.45 4.13 -16.84
C ALA A 261 6.27 3.30 -17.30
N GLU A 262 6.40 2.68 -18.48
CA GLU A 262 5.45 1.65 -18.91
C GLU A 262 5.58 0.42 -18.01
N GLY A 263 4.47 -0.31 -17.83
CA GLY A 263 4.45 -1.56 -17.10
C GLY A 263 4.36 -2.77 -18.04
N PRO A 264 4.76 -3.95 -17.58
CA PRO A 264 4.56 -5.19 -18.34
C PRO A 264 3.10 -5.63 -18.24
N PHE A 265 2.20 -4.93 -18.93
CA PHE A 265 0.76 -5.17 -18.88
C PHE A 265 0.39 -6.60 -19.34
N THR A 266 -0.64 -7.18 -18.75
CA THR A 266 -1.30 -8.41 -19.21
C THR A 266 -2.81 -8.24 -19.18
N PRO A 267 -3.54 -8.58 -20.28
CA PRO A 267 -4.98 -8.53 -20.29
C PRO A 267 -5.63 -9.65 -19.47
N ASN A 268 -4.89 -10.73 -19.20
CA ASN A 268 -5.37 -11.92 -18.51
C ASN A 268 -4.56 -12.17 -17.22
N PRO A 269 -4.75 -11.34 -16.18
CA PRO A 269 -4.05 -11.54 -14.92
C PRO A 269 -4.58 -12.78 -14.19
N ARG A 270 -3.68 -13.61 -13.65
CA ARG A 270 -4.05 -14.72 -12.76
C ARG A 270 -4.62 -14.21 -11.44
N LEU A 271 -4.13 -13.06 -10.98
CA LEU A 271 -4.56 -12.43 -9.74
C LEU A 271 -4.37 -10.91 -9.84
N SER A 272 -5.43 -10.14 -9.64
CA SER A 272 -5.36 -8.68 -9.70
C SER A 272 -5.38 -8.01 -8.30
N THR A 273 -6.02 -8.63 -7.32
CA THR A 273 -6.08 -8.11 -5.94
C THR A 273 -4.69 -8.17 -5.30
N GLY A 274 -4.18 -7.05 -4.80
CA GLY A 274 -2.84 -6.94 -4.24
C GLY A 274 -1.76 -6.47 -5.24
N ALA A 275 -2.13 -6.21 -6.51
CA ALA A 275 -1.20 -5.70 -7.51
C ALA A 275 -0.62 -4.32 -7.11
N GLY A 276 -1.46 -3.43 -6.56
CA GLY A 276 -1.04 -2.12 -6.03
C GLY A 276 -0.06 -2.26 -4.88
N ASP A 277 -0.32 -3.17 -3.92
CA ASP A 277 0.57 -3.39 -2.78
C ASP A 277 1.94 -3.92 -3.22
N HIS A 278 1.97 -4.77 -4.25
CA HIS A 278 3.22 -5.26 -4.85
C HIS A 278 3.94 -4.15 -5.62
N PHE A 279 3.21 -3.28 -6.33
CA PHE A 279 3.79 -2.09 -6.93
C PHE A 279 4.43 -1.20 -5.87
N ASN A 280 3.70 -0.87 -4.82
CA ASN A 280 4.17 -0.03 -3.71
C ASN A 280 5.42 -0.64 -3.05
N GLY A 281 5.42 -1.95 -2.80
CA GLY A 281 6.59 -2.67 -2.28
C GLY A 281 7.80 -2.59 -3.22
N GLY A 282 7.62 -2.82 -4.51
CA GLY A 282 8.68 -2.73 -5.52
C GLY A 282 9.21 -1.32 -5.70
N TYR A 283 8.32 -0.31 -5.71
CA TYR A 283 8.72 1.09 -5.78
C TYR A 283 9.56 1.50 -4.57
N CYS A 284 9.07 1.24 -3.36
CA CYS A 284 9.79 1.52 -2.13
C CYS A 284 11.12 0.78 -2.05
N HIS A 285 11.18 -0.48 -2.49
CA HIS A 285 12.44 -1.22 -2.59
C HIS A 285 13.45 -0.49 -3.48
N GLY A 286 13.03 -0.04 -4.67
CA GLY A 286 13.89 0.74 -5.57
C GLY A 286 14.40 2.02 -4.90
N ARG A 287 13.52 2.77 -4.23
CA ARG A 287 13.90 4.00 -3.51
C ARG A 287 14.87 3.72 -2.36
N LEU A 288 14.68 2.63 -1.61
CA LEU A 288 15.61 2.18 -0.56
C LEU A 288 17.00 1.84 -1.09
N ARG A 289 17.08 1.36 -2.33
CA ARG A 289 18.35 1.09 -3.04
C ARG A 289 18.97 2.33 -3.65
N GLY A 290 18.38 3.51 -3.44
CA GLY A 290 18.89 4.78 -3.98
C GLY A 290 18.60 4.97 -5.48
N LEU A 291 17.71 4.17 -6.07
CA LEU A 291 17.32 4.34 -7.48
C LEU A 291 16.59 5.67 -7.68
N ALA A 292 16.87 6.33 -8.79
CA ALA A 292 16.10 7.48 -9.24
C ALA A 292 14.60 7.11 -9.42
N PRO A 293 13.65 8.07 -9.30
CA PRO A 293 12.22 7.77 -9.39
C PRO A 293 11.84 6.97 -10.64
N GLN A 294 12.42 7.26 -11.79
CA GLN A 294 12.17 6.51 -13.02
C GLN A 294 12.49 5.01 -12.90
N LEU A 295 13.64 4.67 -12.33
CA LEU A 295 14.04 3.26 -12.15
C LEU A 295 13.24 2.58 -11.02
N ALA A 296 12.85 3.34 -9.99
CA ALA A 296 11.96 2.86 -8.95
C ALA A 296 10.56 2.54 -9.51
N LEU A 297 10.05 3.33 -10.47
CA LEU A 297 8.81 3.01 -11.19
C LEU A 297 8.93 1.68 -11.95
N VAL A 298 10.06 1.43 -12.63
CA VAL A 298 10.32 0.15 -13.30
C VAL A 298 10.34 -1.00 -12.29
N SER A 299 10.98 -0.83 -11.13
CA SER A 299 10.97 -1.83 -10.04
C SER A 299 9.53 -2.11 -9.55
N GLY A 300 8.72 -1.08 -9.35
CA GLY A 300 7.32 -1.20 -8.95
C GLY A 300 6.48 -1.93 -10.00
N THR A 301 6.54 -1.50 -11.26
CA THR A 301 5.76 -2.11 -12.36
C THR A 301 6.18 -3.55 -12.63
N ALA A 302 7.48 -3.88 -12.54
CA ALA A 302 7.97 -5.25 -12.68
C ALA A 302 7.49 -6.15 -11.54
N THR A 303 7.55 -5.67 -10.28
CA THR A 303 7.09 -6.42 -9.11
C THR A 303 5.59 -6.73 -9.19
N SER A 304 4.77 -5.74 -9.54
CA SER A 304 3.34 -5.90 -9.79
C SER A 304 3.06 -6.80 -10.99
N GLY A 305 3.75 -6.57 -12.11
CA GLY A 305 3.59 -7.35 -13.35
C GLY A 305 3.94 -8.82 -13.20
N PHE A 306 4.96 -9.15 -12.41
CA PHE A 306 5.28 -10.52 -12.04
C PHE A 306 4.16 -11.12 -11.16
N TYR A 307 3.71 -10.38 -10.12
CA TYR A 307 2.69 -10.84 -9.20
C TYR A 307 1.38 -11.19 -9.90
N VAL A 308 0.89 -10.33 -10.79
CA VAL A 308 -0.40 -10.57 -11.45
C VAL A 308 -0.38 -11.77 -12.40
N ARG A 309 0.79 -12.14 -12.94
CA ARG A 309 0.97 -13.33 -13.79
C ARG A 309 1.11 -14.61 -12.99
N ASN A 310 1.85 -14.55 -11.87
CA ASN A 310 2.25 -15.75 -11.14
C ASN A 310 1.39 -16.04 -9.90
N GLY A 311 0.56 -15.06 -9.43
CA GLY A 311 -0.25 -15.19 -8.21
C GLY A 311 0.58 -15.22 -6.92
N ARG A 312 1.88 -14.92 -6.99
CA ARG A 312 2.82 -14.80 -5.87
C ARG A 312 3.73 -13.60 -6.05
N GLY A 313 4.19 -13.01 -4.95
CA GLY A 313 5.22 -11.96 -4.99
C GLY A 313 6.55 -12.50 -5.56
N PRO A 314 7.34 -11.71 -6.31
CA PRO A 314 8.65 -12.10 -6.79
C PRO A 314 9.70 -12.08 -5.67
N SER A 315 10.71 -12.95 -5.76
CA SER A 315 11.99 -12.78 -5.08
C SER A 315 12.88 -11.82 -5.87
N ALA A 316 14.01 -11.39 -5.28
CA ALA A 316 14.99 -10.59 -6.01
C ALA A 316 15.48 -11.29 -7.29
N LYS A 317 15.70 -12.62 -7.22
CA LYS A 317 16.08 -13.43 -8.40
C LYS A 317 14.98 -13.48 -9.46
N ASP A 318 13.71 -13.60 -9.04
CA ASP A 318 12.59 -13.57 -9.98
C ASP A 318 12.52 -12.22 -10.71
N ILE A 319 12.78 -11.09 -10.02
CA ILE A 319 12.77 -9.76 -10.62
C ILE A 319 13.91 -9.59 -11.62
N ASP A 320 15.12 -10.04 -11.30
CA ASP A 320 16.26 -9.97 -12.23
C ASP A 320 15.94 -10.69 -13.54
N GLU A 321 15.41 -11.92 -13.45
CA GLU A 321 15.05 -12.70 -14.63
C GLU A 321 13.86 -12.07 -15.39
N PHE A 322 12.86 -11.57 -14.67
CA PHE A 322 11.70 -10.91 -15.25
C PHE A 322 12.08 -9.64 -16.02
N LEU A 323 12.92 -8.80 -15.43
CA LEU A 323 13.41 -7.59 -16.09
C LEU A 323 14.28 -7.91 -17.32
N ARG A 324 15.13 -8.94 -17.23
CA ARG A 324 15.95 -9.39 -18.36
C ARG A 324 15.08 -9.83 -19.53
N ARG A 325 14.08 -10.67 -19.29
CA ARG A 325 13.12 -11.12 -20.33
C ARG A 325 12.31 -9.96 -20.89
N TRP A 326 11.83 -9.09 -20.03
CA TRP A 326 11.06 -7.92 -20.46
C TRP A 326 11.90 -7.01 -21.37
N ALA A 327 13.13 -6.71 -21.01
CA ALA A 327 14.06 -5.94 -21.83
C ALA A 327 14.38 -6.60 -23.18
N ALA A 328 14.41 -7.94 -23.23
CA ALA A 328 14.65 -8.73 -24.43
C ALA A 328 13.39 -8.92 -25.30
N GLY A 329 12.20 -8.49 -24.85
CA GLY A 329 10.92 -8.74 -25.53
C GLY A 329 10.50 -10.21 -25.52
N GLU A 330 11.02 -11.01 -24.56
CA GLU A 330 10.68 -12.42 -24.38
C GLU A 330 9.35 -12.60 -23.65
N SER A 331 8.79 -13.84 -23.65
CA SER A 331 7.63 -14.19 -22.84
C SER A 331 7.90 -13.96 -21.36
N LEU A 332 6.95 -13.31 -20.68
CA LEU A 332 6.99 -13.02 -19.24
C LEU A 332 6.21 -14.04 -18.39
N ASP A 333 5.76 -15.14 -18.98
CA ASP A 333 5.12 -16.24 -18.27
C ASP A 333 6.20 -17.16 -17.67
N PHE A 334 6.03 -17.53 -16.36
CA PHE A 334 6.97 -18.31 -15.57
C PHE A 334 6.33 -19.61 -15.05
#